data_ec2b8cd28c0c4012bc63f23d244108dd
#
_entry.id   ec2b8cd28c0c4012bc63f23d244108dd
#
_cell.length_a   1.000
_cell.length_b   1.000
_cell.length_c   1.000
_cell.angle_alpha   90.00
_cell.angle_beta   90.00
_cell.angle_gamma   90.00
#
_symmetry.space_group_name_H-M   'P 1'
#
loop_
_entity.id
_entity.type
_entity.pdbx_description
1 polymer ?
#
loop_
_entity_poly.entity_id
_entity_poly.type
_entity_poly.pdbx_seq_one_letter_code
_entity_poly.pdbx_strand_id
1 'polypeptide(L)'
;MKDAGVNIVGIGYTIYLGSEYESTMMAEAGELIAEAHAQGLIVVLWIYPRGKAVPDEKDPDLIAGAAGVALCLGADFVKVNPPKATDSQTSAEGLKIASTAAGRTGLVCAGGSKEDASVFLSDLYDQIHVGGACGNATGRNIHMRSTEEAVRLTKAISAITLGDYSVEDALAVFNGEKDFTI
;
A
#
# COMPACT_ATOMS: atom_id res chain seq x y z
N MET A 1 20.84 15.88 3.08
CA MET A 1 20.52 15.06 1.88
C MET A 1 20.25 15.91 0.64
N LYS A 2 19.50 17.02 0.72
CA LYS A 2 19.40 17.97 -0.43
C LYS A 2 20.77 18.45 -0.92
N ASP A 3 21.71 18.67 -0.01
CA ASP A 3 23.09 19.06 -0.31
C ASP A 3 23.90 17.99 -1.06
N ALA A 4 23.43 16.75 -1.08
CA ALA A 4 24.05 15.64 -1.82
C ALA A 4 23.47 15.46 -3.24
N GLY A 5 22.62 16.36 -3.70
CA GLY A 5 22.00 16.31 -5.02
C GLY A 5 20.89 15.24 -5.15
N VAL A 6 20.41 14.68 -4.05
CA VAL A 6 19.30 13.72 -4.05
C VAL A 6 17.99 14.48 -4.09
N ASN A 7 17.14 14.18 -5.07
CA ASN A 7 15.79 14.73 -5.17
C ASN A 7 14.83 13.97 -4.25
N ILE A 8 14.73 14.42 -2.99
CA ILE A 8 13.78 13.86 -2.02
C ILE A 8 12.43 14.50 -2.28
N VAL A 9 11.41 13.68 -2.52
CA VAL A 9 10.03 14.10 -2.81
C VAL A 9 9.04 13.74 -1.70
N GLY A 10 9.43 12.90 -0.75
CA GLY A 10 8.57 12.47 0.35
C GLY A 10 9.31 11.77 1.45
N ILE A 11 8.61 11.58 2.54
CA ILE A 11 9.07 10.87 3.73
C ILE A 11 8.04 9.86 4.18
N GLY A 12 8.40 8.96 5.07
CA GLY A 12 7.49 7.98 5.64
C GLY A 12 7.68 7.78 7.12
N TYR A 13 6.60 7.39 7.81
CA TYR A 13 6.61 7.08 9.23
C TYR A 13 5.72 5.86 9.52
N THR A 14 6.03 5.10 10.56
CA THR A 14 5.29 3.89 10.92
C THR A 14 4.53 4.08 12.22
N ILE A 15 3.24 3.70 12.22
CA ILE A 15 2.38 3.69 13.42
C ILE A 15 1.89 2.26 13.67
N TYR A 16 2.01 1.79 14.90
CA TYR A 16 1.43 0.54 15.38
C TYR A 16 0.23 0.83 16.27
N LEU A 17 -0.99 0.76 15.69
CA LEU A 17 -2.24 0.96 16.42
C LEU A 17 -2.51 -0.22 17.36
N GLY A 18 -2.91 0.08 18.58
CA GLY A 18 -3.11 -0.92 19.65
C GLY A 18 -1.82 -1.28 20.41
N SER A 19 -0.69 -0.60 20.11
CA SER A 19 0.53 -0.70 20.91
C SER A 19 0.51 0.27 22.09
N GLU A 20 1.38 0.05 23.07
CA GLU A 20 1.55 0.96 24.22
C GLU A 20 2.10 2.33 23.84
N TYR A 21 2.65 2.47 22.62
CA TYR A 21 3.23 3.72 22.09
C TYR A 21 2.33 4.42 21.07
N GLU A 22 1.11 3.96 20.86
CA GLU A 22 0.19 4.47 19.84
C GLU A 22 0.03 5.99 19.89
N SER A 23 -0.25 6.53 21.08
CA SER A 23 -0.47 7.98 21.26
C SER A 23 0.79 8.80 20.97
N THR A 24 1.97 8.29 21.35
CA THR A 24 3.25 8.94 21.05
C THR A 24 3.53 8.92 19.55
N MET A 25 3.36 7.78 18.90
CA MET A 25 3.55 7.65 17.45
C MET A 25 2.59 8.54 16.65
N MET A 26 1.34 8.69 17.08
CA MET A 26 0.39 9.59 16.42
C MET A 26 0.77 11.07 16.59
N ALA A 27 1.25 11.47 17.77
CA ALA A 27 1.71 12.83 18.00
C ALA A 27 2.95 13.16 17.15
N GLU A 28 3.95 12.30 17.16
CA GLU A 28 5.16 12.43 16.32
C GLU A 28 4.83 12.46 14.82
N ALA A 29 3.89 11.61 14.37
CA ALA A 29 3.45 11.61 12.97
C ALA A 29 2.79 12.94 12.59
N GLY A 30 1.97 13.52 13.45
CA GLY A 30 1.33 14.81 13.21
C GLY A 30 2.35 15.96 13.05
N GLU A 31 3.35 16.01 13.92
CA GLU A 31 4.45 16.99 13.85
C GLU A 31 5.26 16.81 12.57
N LEU A 32 5.63 15.57 12.26
CA LEU A 32 6.39 15.20 11.07
C LEU A 32 5.65 15.55 9.77
N ILE A 33 4.32 15.31 9.71
CA ILE A 33 3.50 15.67 8.56
C ILE A 33 3.49 17.18 8.35
N ALA A 34 3.29 17.96 9.42
CA ALA A 34 3.28 19.42 9.34
C ALA A 34 4.62 19.97 8.85
N GLU A 35 5.75 19.44 9.35
CA GLU A 35 7.08 19.83 8.92
C GLU A 35 7.37 19.43 7.47
N ALA A 36 7.00 18.22 7.07
CA ALA A 36 7.17 17.73 5.69
C ALA A 36 6.39 18.59 4.69
N HIS A 37 5.12 18.86 4.97
CA HIS A 37 4.28 19.70 4.12
C HIS A 37 4.81 21.14 4.01
N ALA A 38 5.35 21.70 5.10
CA ALA A 38 6.02 23.00 5.05
C ALA A 38 7.26 23.02 4.12
N GLN A 39 7.85 21.85 3.84
CA GLN A 39 8.97 21.66 2.92
C GLN A 39 8.52 21.23 1.50
N GLY A 40 7.22 21.08 1.26
CA GLY A 40 6.67 20.59 -0.01
C GLY A 40 6.93 19.11 -0.26
N LEU A 41 7.07 18.31 0.80
CA LEU A 41 7.26 16.86 0.74
C LEU A 41 5.95 16.14 0.99
N ILE A 42 5.69 15.05 0.25
CA ILE A 42 4.58 14.14 0.55
C ILE A 42 4.91 13.25 1.74
N VAL A 43 3.87 12.78 2.45
CA VAL A 43 4.04 11.85 3.57
C VAL A 43 3.27 10.56 3.33
N VAL A 44 3.97 9.43 3.49
CA VAL A 44 3.40 8.09 3.48
C VAL A 44 3.41 7.54 4.90
N LEU A 45 2.25 7.25 5.47
CA LEU A 45 2.15 6.56 6.76
C LEU A 45 2.00 5.06 6.54
N TRP A 46 2.89 4.27 7.15
CA TRP A 46 2.70 2.82 7.31
C TRP A 46 1.91 2.60 8.59
N ILE A 47 0.63 2.25 8.50
CA ILE A 47 -0.20 2.02 9.68
C ILE A 47 -0.61 0.56 9.77
N TYR A 48 -0.26 -0.06 10.88
CA TYR A 48 -0.57 -1.47 11.13
C TYR A 48 -1.29 -1.61 12.47
N PRO A 49 -2.52 -2.16 12.49
CA PRO A 49 -3.12 -2.64 13.73
C PRO A 49 -2.23 -3.74 14.31
N ARG A 50 -1.44 -3.40 15.33
CA ARG A 50 -0.45 -4.32 15.93
C ARG A 50 -0.12 -3.94 17.35
N GLY A 51 -0.44 -4.80 18.29
CA GLY A 51 -0.17 -4.60 19.71
C GLY A 51 -0.96 -5.56 20.57
N LYS A 52 -0.79 -5.47 21.89
CA LYS A 52 -1.49 -6.36 22.84
C LYS A 52 -3.02 -6.25 22.80
N ALA A 53 -3.53 -5.11 22.35
CA ALA A 53 -4.96 -4.85 22.22
C ALA A 53 -5.56 -5.31 20.89
N VAL A 54 -4.73 -5.79 19.96
CA VAL A 54 -5.15 -6.19 18.61
C VAL A 54 -5.22 -7.72 18.51
N PRO A 55 -6.42 -8.33 18.47
CA PRO A 55 -6.56 -9.77 18.34
C PRO A 55 -6.25 -10.28 16.92
N ASP A 56 -6.47 -9.46 15.90
CA ASP A 56 -6.24 -9.79 14.50
C ASP A 56 -5.78 -8.56 13.71
N GLU A 57 -4.54 -8.57 13.26
CA GLU A 57 -3.92 -7.46 12.51
C GLU A 57 -4.52 -7.22 11.12
N LYS A 58 -5.30 -8.18 10.60
CA LYS A 58 -5.94 -8.12 9.28
C LYS A 58 -7.46 -8.01 9.36
N ASP A 59 -8.01 -7.72 10.53
CA ASP A 59 -9.43 -7.45 10.68
C ASP A 59 -9.85 -6.26 9.79
N PRO A 60 -10.90 -6.39 8.95
CA PRO A 60 -11.31 -5.34 8.01
C PRO A 60 -11.65 -4.01 8.68
N ASP A 61 -12.29 -4.03 9.85
CA ASP A 61 -12.67 -2.81 10.56
C ASP A 61 -11.45 -2.10 11.15
N LEU A 62 -10.46 -2.87 11.63
CA LEU A 62 -9.20 -2.31 12.12
C LEU A 62 -8.35 -1.74 10.98
N ILE A 63 -8.34 -2.37 9.82
CA ILE A 63 -7.66 -1.82 8.62
C ILE A 63 -8.35 -0.54 8.14
N ALA A 64 -9.68 -0.49 8.15
CA ALA A 64 -10.43 0.72 7.83
C ALA A 64 -10.16 1.84 8.84
N GLY A 65 -10.12 1.52 10.13
CA GLY A 65 -9.72 2.45 11.19
C GLY A 65 -8.30 3.01 10.98
N ALA A 66 -7.35 2.15 10.62
CA ALA A 66 -5.97 2.56 10.30
C ALA A 66 -5.93 3.57 9.13
N ALA A 67 -6.70 3.32 8.08
CA ALA A 67 -6.82 4.23 6.95
C ALA A 67 -7.44 5.59 7.35
N GLY A 68 -8.47 5.57 8.19
CA GLY A 68 -9.11 6.78 8.74
C GLY A 68 -8.17 7.60 9.64
N VAL A 69 -7.31 6.94 10.42
CA VAL A 69 -6.27 7.62 11.23
C VAL A 69 -5.31 8.40 10.34
N ALA A 70 -4.85 7.80 9.22
CA ALA A 70 -3.97 8.49 8.28
C ALA A 70 -4.61 9.76 7.69
N LEU A 71 -5.89 9.69 7.32
CA LEU A 71 -6.66 10.84 6.87
C LEU A 71 -6.70 11.94 7.93
N CYS A 72 -7.03 11.58 9.18
CA CYS A 72 -7.15 12.54 10.29
C CYS A 72 -5.81 13.21 10.64
N LEU A 73 -4.70 12.49 10.50
CA LEU A 73 -3.34 13.03 10.69
C LEU A 73 -2.88 13.90 9.51
N GLY A 74 -3.53 13.81 8.33
CA GLY A 74 -3.21 14.62 7.16
C GLY A 74 -2.19 14.00 6.22
N ALA A 75 -1.98 12.68 6.26
CA ALA A 75 -1.06 12.00 5.36
C ALA A 75 -1.55 12.03 3.90
N ASP A 76 -0.62 12.10 2.94
CA ASP A 76 -0.93 12.01 1.51
C ASP A 76 -1.25 10.58 1.10
N PHE A 77 -0.49 9.62 1.65
CA PHE A 77 -0.71 8.19 1.41
C PHE A 77 -0.70 7.40 2.71
N VAL A 78 -1.48 6.34 2.73
CA VAL A 78 -1.44 5.31 3.78
C VAL A 78 -1.14 3.95 3.18
N LYS A 79 -0.19 3.26 3.78
CA LYS A 79 0.10 1.86 3.46
C LYS A 79 -0.47 0.97 4.54
N VAL A 80 -1.33 0.04 4.14
CA VAL A 80 -1.95 -0.97 5.01
C VAL A 80 -1.68 -2.38 4.49
N ASN A 81 -1.87 -3.38 5.36
CA ASN A 81 -2.00 -4.75 4.88
C ASN A 81 -3.38 -4.94 4.24
N PRO A 82 -3.51 -5.76 3.19
CA PRO A 82 -4.83 -6.18 2.74
C PRO A 82 -5.59 -6.84 3.90
N PRO A 83 -6.86 -6.50 4.13
CA PRO A 83 -7.66 -7.17 5.14
C PRO A 83 -7.86 -8.65 4.78
N LYS A 84 -8.16 -9.48 5.77
CA LYS A 84 -8.57 -10.86 5.51
C LYS A 84 -9.97 -10.89 4.90
N ALA A 85 -10.24 -11.92 4.10
CA ALA A 85 -11.62 -12.25 3.73
C ALA A 85 -12.40 -12.74 4.96
N THR A 86 -13.71 -12.50 4.94
CA THR A 86 -14.67 -13.01 5.95
C THR A 86 -15.74 -13.86 5.26
N ASP A 87 -16.65 -14.44 6.02
CA ASP A 87 -17.77 -15.21 5.45
C ASP A 87 -18.71 -14.37 4.57
N SER A 88 -18.71 -13.06 4.74
CA SER A 88 -19.62 -12.13 4.08
C SER A 88 -18.96 -11.21 3.03
N GLN A 89 -17.62 -11.15 2.99
CA GLN A 89 -16.91 -10.25 2.07
C GLN A 89 -15.51 -10.76 1.71
N THR A 90 -15.09 -10.47 0.50
CA THR A 90 -13.72 -10.70 0.02
C THR A 90 -12.73 -9.72 0.67
N SER A 91 -11.43 -10.01 0.55
CA SER A 91 -10.36 -9.08 0.95
C SER A 91 -10.46 -7.72 0.24
N ALA A 92 -10.78 -7.73 -1.05
CA ALA A 92 -10.91 -6.51 -1.84
C ALA A 92 -12.15 -5.68 -1.44
N GLU A 93 -13.28 -6.31 -1.13
CA GLU A 93 -14.46 -5.61 -0.59
C GLU A 93 -14.20 -5.00 0.80
N GLY A 94 -13.49 -5.71 1.67
CA GLY A 94 -13.01 -5.15 2.94
C GLY A 94 -12.06 -3.98 2.74
N LEU A 95 -11.18 -4.07 1.73
CA LEU A 95 -10.28 -2.97 1.38
C LEU A 95 -11.04 -1.75 0.84
N LYS A 96 -12.19 -1.94 0.17
CA LYS A 96 -13.07 -0.85 -0.28
C LYS A 96 -13.58 -0.01 0.89
N ILE A 97 -13.88 -0.64 2.03
CA ILE A 97 -14.26 0.07 3.24
C ILE A 97 -13.09 0.94 3.72
N ALA A 98 -11.88 0.38 3.74
CA ALA A 98 -10.67 1.09 4.14
C ALA A 98 -10.34 2.25 3.19
N SER A 99 -10.44 2.06 1.87
CA SER A 99 -10.20 3.14 0.89
C SER A 99 -11.23 4.27 1.01
N THR A 100 -12.46 3.93 1.36
CA THR A 100 -13.53 4.93 1.65
C THR A 100 -13.22 5.70 2.93
N ALA A 101 -12.76 5.01 4.00
CA ALA A 101 -12.36 5.63 5.26
C ALA A 101 -11.12 6.53 5.12
N ALA A 102 -10.22 6.20 4.19
CA ALA A 102 -9.04 7.01 3.86
C ALA A 102 -9.41 8.37 3.22
N GLY A 103 -10.62 8.52 2.69
CA GLY A 103 -11.09 9.78 2.10
C GLY A 103 -10.21 10.24 0.93
N ARG A 104 -9.46 11.35 1.11
CA ARG A 104 -8.53 11.88 0.10
C ARG A 104 -7.10 11.35 0.24
N THR A 105 -6.78 10.65 1.32
CA THR A 105 -5.49 9.99 1.51
C THR A 105 -5.41 8.78 0.57
N GLY A 106 -4.41 8.73 -0.30
CA GLY A 106 -4.21 7.61 -1.21
C GLY A 106 -3.90 6.32 -0.45
N LEU A 107 -4.66 5.25 -0.68
CA LEU A 107 -4.40 3.98 -0.03
C LEU A 107 -3.55 3.09 -0.93
N VAL A 108 -2.44 2.56 -0.39
CA VAL A 108 -1.59 1.57 -1.05
C VAL A 108 -1.50 0.30 -0.22
N CYS A 109 -1.49 -0.86 -0.88
CA CYS A 109 -1.39 -2.14 -0.22
C CYS A 109 0.03 -2.63 -0.06
N ALA A 110 0.32 -3.31 1.06
CA ALA A 110 1.54 -4.06 1.24
C ALA A 110 1.53 -5.30 0.33
N GLY A 111 2.65 -5.54 -0.38
CA GLY A 111 2.77 -6.64 -1.33
C GLY A 111 2.96 -8.04 -0.73
N GLY A 112 2.85 -8.22 0.57
CA GLY A 112 2.89 -9.53 1.22
C GLY A 112 4.21 -10.30 1.10
N SER A 113 4.14 -11.62 1.28
CA SER A 113 5.24 -12.56 1.03
C SER A 113 5.36 -12.85 -0.46
N LYS A 114 6.51 -13.41 -0.90
CA LYS A 114 6.64 -13.90 -2.28
C LYS A 114 5.64 -15.02 -2.54
N GLU A 115 4.92 -14.90 -3.64
CA GLU A 115 3.95 -15.88 -4.12
C GLU A 115 4.05 -16.04 -5.64
N ASP A 116 3.20 -16.86 -6.23
CA ASP A 116 3.12 -16.99 -7.68
C ASP A 116 2.69 -15.64 -8.32
N ALA A 117 3.25 -15.34 -9.49
CA ALA A 117 3.00 -14.07 -10.17
C ALA A 117 1.53 -13.92 -10.60
N SER A 118 0.87 -15.02 -10.97
CA SER A 118 -0.55 -14.99 -11.37
C SER A 118 -1.46 -14.67 -10.19
N VAL A 119 -1.20 -15.26 -9.03
CA VAL A 119 -1.93 -14.98 -7.78
C VAL A 119 -1.71 -13.53 -7.38
N PHE A 120 -0.45 -13.10 -7.32
CA PHE A 120 -0.10 -11.74 -6.93
C PHE A 120 -0.72 -10.67 -7.85
N LEU A 121 -0.69 -10.87 -9.18
CA LEU A 121 -1.26 -9.91 -10.13
C LEU A 121 -2.79 -9.89 -10.08
N SER A 122 -3.45 -11.04 -9.82
CA SER A 122 -4.88 -11.10 -9.58
C SER A 122 -5.28 -10.34 -8.33
N ASP A 123 -4.59 -10.58 -7.22
CA ASP A 123 -4.85 -9.87 -5.96
C ASP A 123 -4.62 -8.36 -6.10
N LEU A 124 -3.56 -7.95 -6.81
CA LEU A 124 -3.27 -6.56 -7.10
C LEU A 124 -4.39 -5.90 -7.92
N TYR A 125 -4.87 -6.60 -8.94
CA TYR A 125 -5.98 -6.13 -9.76
C TYR A 125 -7.24 -5.88 -8.92
N ASP A 126 -7.60 -6.84 -8.08
CA ASP A 126 -8.76 -6.72 -7.19
C ASP A 126 -8.58 -5.62 -6.14
N GLN A 127 -7.37 -5.45 -5.59
CA GLN A 127 -7.06 -4.36 -4.66
C GLN A 127 -7.27 -2.99 -5.29
N ILE A 128 -6.95 -2.82 -6.57
CA ILE A 128 -7.09 -1.55 -7.29
C ILE A 128 -8.53 -1.36 -7.77
N HIS A 129 -9.08 -2.30 -8.53
CA HIS A 129 -10.35 -2.12 -9.23
C HIS A 129 -11.58 -2.37 -8.35
N VAL A 130 -11.49 -3.25 -7.37
CA VAL A 130 -12.57 -3.51 -6.40
C VAL A 130 -12.30 -2.75 -5.11
N GLY A 131 -11.11 -2.89 -4.56
CA GLY A 131 -10.70 -2.33 -3.27
C GLY A 131 -10.50 -0.81 -3.28
N GLY A 132 -10.25 -0.20 -4.43
CA GLY A 132 -10.02 1.23 -4.56
C GLY A 132 -8.65 1.69 -4.06
N ALA A 133 -7.66 0.78 -4.01
CA ALA A 133 -6.28 1.17 -3.80
C ALA A 133 -5.75 1.95 -5.00
N CYS A 134 -4.92 2.96 -4.77
CA CYS A 134 -4.28 3.73 -5.84
C CYS A 134 -2.93 3.14 -6.29
N GLY A 135 -2.52 2.02 -5.69
CA GLY A 135 -1.27 1.33 -6.00
C GLY A 135 -0.87 0.33 -4.93
N ASN A 136 0.38 -0.08 -4.99
CA ASN A 136 0.94 -1.04 -4.04
C ASN A 136 2.37 -0.66 -3.63
N ALA A 137 2.81 -1.23 -2.50
CA ALA A 137 4.18 -1.11 -2.02
C ALA A 137 4.78 -2.51 -1.86
N THR A 138 5.23 -3.05 -2.98
CA THR A 138 5.70 -4.43 -3.10
C THR A 138 7.22 -4.51 -2.93
N GLY A 139 7.65 -5.38 -2.03
CA GLY A 139 9.07 -5.67 -1.79
C GLY A 139 9.41 -7.10 -2.15
N ARG A 140 9.06 -8.06 -1.30
CA ARG A 140 9.47 -9.47 -1.39
C ARG A 140 9.08 -10.15 -2.72
N ASN A 141 7.93 -9.82 -3.26
CA ASN A 141 7.51 -10.32 -4.57
C ASN A 141 8.44 -9.87 -5.71
N ILE A 142 9.19 -8.79 -5.55
CA ILE A 142 10.16 -8.31 -6.54
C ILE A 142 11.56 -8.81 -6.20
N HIS A 143 12.11 -8.41 -5.05
CA HIS A 143 13.54 -8.63 -4.78
C HIS A 143 13.92 -10.10 -4.45
N MET A 144 12.94 -11.00 -4.24
CA MET A 144 13.17 -12.44 -4.09
C MET A 144 13.09 -13.21 -5.43
N ARG A 145 13.07 -12.53 -6.56
CA ARG A 145 13.11 -13.09 -7.91
C ARG A 145 14.47 -12.82 -8.56
N SER A 146 14.73 -13.46 -9.69
CA SER A 146 15.85 -13.07 -10.54
C SER A 146 15.66 -11.63 -11.03
N THR A 147 16.75 -10.94 -11.39
CA THR A 147 16.66 -9.54 -11.87
C THR A 147 15.72 -9.43 -13.08
N GLU A 148 15.78 -10.40 -14.00
CA GLU A 148 14.94 -10.42 -15.18
C GLU A 148 13.46 -10.58 -14.85
N GLU A 149 13.11 -11.53 -13.97
CA GLU A 149 11.74 -11.70 -13.49
C GLU A 149 11.26 -10.49 -12.69
N ALA A 150 12.13 -9.87 -11.87
CA ALA A 150 11.81 -8.68 -11.09
C ALA A 150 11.44 -7.50 -11.99
N VAL A 151 12.20 -7.28 -13.08
CA VAL A 151 11.90 -6.24 -14.07
C VAL A 151 10.56 -6.52 -14.76
N ARG A 152 10.33 -7.77 -15.22
CA ARG A 152 9.07 -8.15 -15.87
C ARG A 152 7.87 -8.00 -14.92
N LEU A 153 8.02 -8.44 -13.66
CA LEU A 153 6.95 -8.29 -12.67
C LEU A 153 6.66 -6.82 -12.38
N THR A 154 7.69 -5.98 -12.28
CA THR A 154 7.50 -4.54 -12.08
C THR A 154 6.76 -3.89 -13.25
N LYS A 155 7.07 -4.28 -14.49
CA LYS A 155 6.31 -3.84 -15.68
C LYS A 155 4.85 -4.29 -15.61
N ALA A 156 4.59 -5.55 -15.24
CA ALA A 156 3.24 -6.09 -15.10
C ALA A 156 2.43 -5.38 -14.00
N ILE A 157 3.06 -5.08 -12.86
CA ILE A 157 2.47 -4.25 -11.79
C ILE A 157 2.10 -2.88 -12.33
N SER A 158 3.00 -2.22 -13.06
CA SER A 158 2.76 -0.91 -13.64
C SER A 158 1.67 -0.94 -14.71
N ALA A 159 1.57 -2.02 -15.49
CA ALA A 159 0.53 -2.21 -16.49
C ALA A 159 -0.88 -2.22 -15.86
N ILE A 160 -1.06 -2.90 -14.72
CA ILE A 160 -2.33 -2.85 -13.96
C ILE A 160 -2.53 -1.47 -13.33
N THR A 161 -1.51 -0.96 -12.63
CA THR A 161 -1.66 0.22 -11.77
C THR A 161 -1.83 1.52 -12.56
N LEU A 162 -1.15 1.64 -13.70
CA LEU A 162 -1.06 2.88 -14.49
C LEU A 162 -1.66 2.73 -15.88
N GLY A 163 -1.74 1.52 -16.41
CA GLY A 163 -2.19 1.22 -17.77
C GLY A 163 -3.58 0.63 -17.86
N ASP A 164 -4.24 0.38 -16.74
CA ASP A 164 -5.57 -0.25 -16.67
C ASP A 164 -5.66 -1.63 -17.40
N TYR A 165 -4.54 -2.38 -17.37
CA TYR A 165 -4.46 -3.69 -17.99
C TYR A 165 -5.23 -4.73 -17.18
N SER A 166 -5.83 -5.70 -17.89
CA SER A 166 -6.40 -6.91 -17.28
C SER A 166 -5.31 -7.78 -16.66
N VAL A 167 -5.69 -8.72 -15.80
CA VAL A 167 -4.77 -9.72 -15.23
C VAL A 167 -4.09 -10.54 -16.33
N GLU A 168 -4.85 -10.91 -17.38
CA GLU A 168 -4.33 -11.68 -18.52
C GLU A 168 -3.25 -10.89 -19.28
N ASP A 169 -3.51 -9.62 -19.58
CA ASP A 169 -2.54 -8.76 -20.25
C ASP A 169 -1.29 -8.51 -19.40
N ALA A 170 -1.45 -8.31 -18.09
CA ALA A 170 -0.33 -8.15 -17.18
C ALA A 170 0.51 -9.43 -17.05
N LEU A 171 -0.12 -10.60 -17.08
CA LEU A 171 0.59 -11.88 -17.14
C LEU A 171 1.36 -12.05 -18.46
N ALA A 172 0.79 -11.62 -19.60
CA ALA A 172 1.51 -11.61 -20.88
C ALA A 172 2.74 -10.69 -20.84
N VAL A 173 2.65 -9.54 -20.14
CA VAL A 173 3.82 -8.66 -19.88
C VAL A 173 4.85 -9.38 -18.99
N PHE A 174 4.43 -10.04 -17.92
CA PHE A 174 5.34 -10.80 -17.06
C PHE A 174 6.04 -11.95 -17.79
N ASN A 175 5.34 -12.64 -18.68
CA ASN A 175 5.88 -13.73 -19.48
C ASN A 175 6.81 -13.25 -20.62
N GLY A 176 6.80 -11.95 -20.93
CA GLY A 176 7.56 -11.37 -22.03
C GLY A 176 6.88 -11.52 -23.40
N GLU A 177 5.60 -11.83 -23.43
CA GLU A 177 4.77 -11.99 -24.63
C GLU A 177 4.18 -10.64 -25.10
N LYS A 178 4.10 -9.67 -24.20
CA LYS A 178 3.60 -8.31 -24.42
C LYS A 178 4.55 -7.31 -23.76
N ASP A 179 4.79 -6.16 -24.39
CA ASP A 179 5.56 -5.08 -23.77
C ASP A 179 4.64 -4.03 -23.15
N PHE A 180 5.14 -3.38 -22.10
CA PHE A 180 4.51 -2.25 -21.45
C PHE A 180 5.54 -1.15 -21.22
N THR A 181 5.23 0.04 -21.68
CA THR A 181 5.96 1.29 -21.43
C THR A 181 4.99 2.35 -20.96
N ILE A 182 5.41 3.14 -19.97
CA ILE A 182 4.66 4.30 -19.44
C ILE A 182 4.77 5.46 -20.42
#